data_a8769490718a068da0cd2fe8b9afb2dc
#
_entry.id   a8769490718a068da0cd2fe8b9afb2dc
#
_cell.length_a   1.000
_cell.length_b   1.000
_cell.length_c   1.000
_cell.angle_alpha   90.00
_cell.angle_beta   90.00
_cell.angle_gamma   90.00
#
_symmetry.space_group_name_H-M   'P 1'
#
loop_
_entity.id
_entity.type
_entity.pdbx_description
1 polymer ?
#
loop_
_entity_poly.entity_id
_entity_poly.type
_entity_poly.pdbx_seq_one_letter_code
_entity_poly.pdbx_strand_id
1 'polypeptide(L)'
;QENAKILASFFKSINKFFNLFNEKNRKKILENLIDLDGIGQIQIDSINSFFSSNKNIEIVKKLIDRLKIKDFKIKNKKGKFSNKTIMFTGGFSKMSRSEAKSLVENNGGKVLGTISKKLDILVIGNSKPTKKKIEHAKQLNIKTIKESDWYKLLDLRTSLF
;
A
#
# COMPACT_ATOMS: atom_id res chain seq x y z
N GLN A 1 -1.63 -11.82 0.87
CA GLN A 1 -2.15 -11.00 1.98
C GLN A 1 -2.09 -9.48 1.68
N GLU A 2 -1.08 -8.95 0.97
CA GLU A 2 -0.98 -7.52 0.66
C GLU A 2 -2.10 -7.03 -0.26
N ASN A 3 -2.35 -7.71 -1.37
CA ASN A 3 -3.42 -7.32 -2.31
C ASN A 3 -4.80 -7.25 -1.65
N ALA A 4 -5.08 -8.17 -0.70
CA ALA A 4 -6.34 -8.13 0.05
C ALA A 4 -6.48 -6.86 0.91
N LYS A 5 -5.39 -6.39 1.52
CA LYS A 5 -5.38 -5.13 2.28
C LYS A 5 -5.55 -3.91 1.37
N ILE A 6 -4.92 -3.91 0.19
CA ILE A 6 -5.07 -2.84 -0.80
C ILE A 6 -6.52 -2.74 -1.24
N LEU A 7 -7.13 -3.87 -1.61
CA LEU A 7 -8.54 -3.92 -2.01
C LEU A 7 -9.47 -3.51 -0.86
N ALA A 8 -9.24 -4.00 0.37
CA ALA A 8 -10.03 -3.61 1.53
C ALA A 8 -9.92 -2.10 1.83
N SER A 9 -8.73 -1.52 1.66
CA SER A 9 -8.50 -0.07 1.81
C SER A 9 -9.18 0.75 0.73
N PHE A 10 -9.29 0.23 -0.48
CA PHE A 10 -9.96 0.88 -1.61
C PHE A 10 -11.47 0.87 -1.44
N PHE A 11 -12.04 -0.29 -1.22
CA PHE A 11 -13.50 -0.44 -1.08
C PHE A 11 -14.03 0.11 0.24
N LYS A 12 -13.28 -0.01 1.32
CA LYS A 12 -13.62 0.40 2.71
C LYS A 12 -14.83 -0.30 3.31
N SER A 13 -15.86 -0.59 2.51
CA SER A 13 -17.09 -1.24 2.96
C SER A 13 -17.56 -2.29 1.95
N ILE A 14 -18.35 -3.24 2.45
CA ILE A 14 -18.95 -4.28 1.61
C ILE A 14 -19.92 -3.67 0.58
N ASN A 15 -20.63 -2.60 0.91
CA ASN A 15 -21.54 -1.94 -0.01
C ASN A 15 -20.83 -1.37 -1.24
N LYS A 16 -19.63 -0.81 -1.06
CA LYS A 16 -18.82 -0.36 -2.20
C LYS A 16 -18.28 -1.52 -3.02
N PHE A 17 -17.95 -2.62 -2.38
CA PHE A 17 -17.50 -3.84 -3.05
C PHE A 17 -18.59 -4.45 -3.95
N PHE A 18 -19.87 -4.35 -3.58
CA PHE A 18 -21.01 -4.81 -4.40
C PHE A 18 -21.08 -4.15 -5.78
N ASN A 19 -20.48 -2.98 -5.96
CA ASN A 19 -20.44 -2.32 -7.26
C ASN A 19 -19.65 -3.14 -8.32
N LEU A 20 -18.82 -4.09 -7.90
CA LEU A 20 -18.15 -5.04 -8.82
C LEU A 20 -19.13 -5.99 -9.52
N PHE A 21 -20.32 -6.21 -8.94
CA PHE A 21 -21.33 -7.12 -9.51
C PHE A 21 -22.01 -6.53 -10.74
N ASN A 22 -22.03 -5.22 -10.87
CA ASN A 22 -22.56 -4.53 -12.04
C ASN A 22 -21.44 -4.24 -13.05
N GLU A 23 -21.62 -4.63 -14.31
CA GLU A 23 -20.57 -4.51 -15.33
C GLU A 23 -20.11 -3.06 -15.56
N LYS A 24 -21.04 -2.11 -15.67
CA LYS A 24 -20.73 -0.68 -15.89
C LYS A 24 -19.92 -0.11 -14.74
N ASN A 25 -20.33 -0.39 -13.51
CA ASN A 25 -19.62 0.06 -12.32
C ASN A 25 -18.26 -0.63 -12.19
N ARG A 26 -18.17 -1.93 -12.51
CA ARG A 26 -16.95 -2.72 -12.48
C ARG A 26 -15.89 -2.12 -13.39
N LYS A 27 -16.21 -1.78 -14.64
CA LYS A 27 -15.25 -1.14 -15.56
C LYS A 27 -14.63 0.10 -14.94
N LYS A 28 -15.46 1.03 -14.43
CA LYS A 28 -14.99 2.26 -13.78
C LYS A 28 -14.13 1.98 -12.52
N ILE A 29 -14.47 0.97 -11.75
CA ILE A 29 -13.71 0.58 -10.57
C ILE A 29 -12.34 0.03 -10.96
N LEU A 30 -12.27 -0.81 -11.99
CA LEU A 30 -11.02 -1.41 -12.45
C LEU A 30 -10.05 -0.37 -13.02
N GLU A 31 -10.55 0.65 -13.73
CA GLU A 31 -9.77 1.81 -14.18
C GLU A 31 -9.10 2.55 -13.01
N ASN A 32 -9.78 2.68 -11.88
CA ASN A 32 -9.20 3.31 -10.69
C ASN A 32 -8.30 2.36 -9.89
N LEU A 33 -8.53 1.05 -9.96
CA LEU A 33 -7.73 0.06 -9.26
C LEU A 33 -6.33 -0.11 -9.87
N ILE A 34 -6.19 0.04 -11.18
CA ILE A 34 -4.89 -0.09 -11.86
C ILE A 34 -3.88 0.98 -11.41
N ASP A 35 -4.36 2.14 -10.97
CA ASP A 35 -3.51 3.22 -10.47
C ASP A 35 -2.97 2.98 -9.06
N LEU A 36 -3.43 1.90 -8.40
CA LEU A 36 -2.96 1.58 -7.06
C LEU A 36 -1.63 0.82 -7.09
N ASP A 37 -0.69 1.30 -6.29
CA ASP A 37 0.57 0.59 -6.10
C ASP A 37 0.35 -0.81 -5.54
N GLY A 38 0.91 -1.82 -6.20
CA GLY A 38 0.73 -3.24 -5.86
C GLY A 38 -0.44 -3.93 -6.57
N ILE A 39 -1.22 -3.23 -7.41
CA ILE A 39 -2.21 -3.81 -8.32
C ILE A 39 -1.72 -3.65 -9.75
N GLY A 40 -1.57 -4.75 -10.47
CA GLY A 40 -1.16 -4.77 -11.88
C GLY A 40 -2.25 -5.32 -12.79
N GLN A 41 -1.99 -5.32 -14.11
CA GLN A 41 -2.96 -5.75 -15.11
C GLN A 41 -3.48 -7.18 -14.85
N ILE A 42 -2.61 -8.10 -14.44
CA ILE A 42 -3.01 -9.50 -14.16
C ILE A 42 -4.08 -9.57 -13.07
N GLN A 43 -3.96 -8.76 -12.02
CA GLN A 43 -4.97 -8.70 -10.94
C GLN A 43 -6.28 -8.09 -11.45
N ILE A 44 -6.19 -7.04 -12.27
CA ILE A 44 -7.37 -6.41 -12.90
C ILE A 44 -8.13 -7.41 -13.77
N ASP A 45 -7.43 -8.12 -14.63
CA ASP A 45 -8.02 -9.13 -15.53
C ASP A 45 -8.66 -10.27 -14.74
N SER A 46 -8.00 -10.72 -13.67
CA SER A 46 -8.52 -11.76 -12.78
C SER A 46 -9.80 -11.33 -12.07
N ILE A 47 -9.85 -10.10 -11.55
CA ILE A 47 -11.06 -9.53 -10.90
C ILE A 47 -12.19 -9.40 -11.92
N ASN A 48 -11.88 -8.87 -13.11
CA ASN A 48 -12.88 -8.71 -14.16
C ASN A 48 -13.48 -10.06 -14.59
N SER A 49 -12.62 -11.03 -14.89
CA SER A 49 -13.03 -12.38 -15.27
C SER A 49 -13.89 -13.03 -14.19
N PHE A 50 -13.48 -12.95 -12.93
CA PHE A 50 -14.22 -13.53 -11.82
C PHE A 50 -15.64 -12.96 -11.69
N PHE A 51 -15.79 -11.63 -11.71
CA PHE A 51 -17.08 -10.96 -11.54
C PHE A 51 -17.91 -10.84 -12.84
N SER A 52 -17.37 -11.31 -13.97
CA SER A 52 -18.17 -11.47 -15.21
C SER A 52 -19.00 -12.75 -15.19
N SER A 53 -18.75 -13.67 -14.26
CA SER A 53 -19.52 -14.90 -14.09
C SER A 53 -20.64 -14.71 -13.07
N ASN A 54 -21.90 -14.88 -13.51
CA ASN A 54 -23.05 -14.86 -12.60
C ASN A 54 -22.96 -15.91 -11.51
N LYS A 55 -22.42 -17.10 -11.82
CA LYS A 55 -22.21 -18.17 -10.85
C LYS A 55 -21.28 -17.74 -9.72
N ASN A 56 -20.18 -17.04 -10.04
CA ASN A 56 -19.25 -16.53 -9.05
C ASN A 56 -19.89 -15.42 -8.19
N ILE A 57 -20.69 -14.53 -8.80
CA ILE A 57 -21.43 -13.49 -8.08
C ILE A 57 -22.40 -14.12 -7.07
N GLU A 58 -23.12 -15.17 -7.45
CA GLU A 58 -24.04 -15.88 -6.54
C GLU A 58 -23.30 -16.54 -5.37
N ILE A 59 -22.13 -17.16 -5.64
CA ILE A 59 -21.29 -17.74 -4.59
C ILE A 59 -20.86 -16.65 -3.60
N VAL A 60 -20.40 -15.50 -4.10
CA VAL A 60 -20.00 -14.38 -3.25
C VAL A 60 -21.17 -13.83 -2.43
N LYS A 61 -22.36 -13.68 -3.01
CA LYS A 61 -23.57 -13.28 -2.27
C LYS A 61 -23.87 -14.24 -1.12
N LYS A 62 -23.93 -15.55 -1.40
CA LYS A 62 -24.16 -16.58 -0.37
C LYS A 62 -23.13 -16.56 0.73
N LEU A 63 -21.85 -16.28 0.38
CA LEU A 63 -20.77 -16.18 1.36
C LEU A 63 -20.96 -14.96 2.27
N ILE A 64 -21.31 -13.83 1.69
CA ILE A 64 -21.52 -12.57 2.40
C ILE A 64 -22.68 -12.68 3.39
N ASP A 65 -23.77 -13.35 3.01
CA ASP A 65 -24.95 -13.58 3.87
C ASP A 65 -24.60 -14.42 5.13
N ARG A 66 -23.55 -15.23 5.03
CA ARG A 66 -23.10 -16.10 6.14
C ARG A 66 -21.98 -15.47 6.99
N LEU A 67 -21.39 -14.39 6.55
CA LEU A 67 -20.25 -13.75 7.21
C LEU A 67 -20.64 -12.44 7.90
N LYS A 68 -20.12 -12.23 9.09
CA LYS A 68 -20.18 -10.93 9.75
C LYS A 68 -19.05 -10.03 9.23
N ILE A 69 -19.29 -9.34 8.13
CA ILE A 69 -18.30 -8.48 7.49
C ILE A 69 -18.27 -7.12 8.20
N LYS A 70 -17.07 -6.68 8.57
CA LYS A 70 -16.85 -5.36 9.17
C LYS A 70 -16.22 -4.42 8.13
N ASP A 71 -16.62 -3.16 8.16
CA ASP A 71 -15.99 -2.13 7.35
C ASP A 71 -14.51 -1.98 7.66
N PHE A 72 -13.71 -1.81 6.63
CA PHE A 72 -12.27 -1.60 6.77
C PHE A 72 -12.02 -0.15 7.23
N LYS A 73 -11.75 0.01 8.49
CA LYS A 73 -11.34 1.30 9.06
C LYS A 73 -9.83 1.44 8.92
N ILE A 74 -9.40 2.36 8.05
CA ILE A 74 -8.01 2.82 8.09
C ILE A 74 -7.84 3.51 9.44
N LYS A 75 -7.18 2.86 10.38
CA LYS A 75 -6.75 3.54 11.61
C LYS A 75 -5.73 4.58 11.18
N ASN A 76 -6.15 5.83 11.07
CA ASN A 76 -5.22 6.95 10.97
C ASN A 76 -4.44 7.01 12.29
N LYS A 77 -3.40 6.22 12.38
CA LYS A 77 -2.48 6.26 13.50
C LYS A 77 -1.74 7.59 13.37
N LYS A 78 -2.08 8.55 14.22
CA LYS A 78 -1.25 9.74 14.38
C LYS A 78 0.10 9.29 14.93
N GLY A 79 1.16 9.60 14.24
CA GLY A 79 2.51 9.19 14.63
C GLY A 79 3.55 10.02 13.89
N LYS A 80 4.80 9.68 14.08
CA LYS A 80 5.97 10.40 13.56
C LYS A 80 5.98 10.55 12.03
N PHE A 81 5.37 9.59 11.32
CA PHE A 81 5.30 9.59 9.86
C PHE A 81 3.92 10.00 9.32
N SER A 82 3.07 10.63 10.15
CA SER A 82 1.75 11.11 9.70
C SER A 82 1.90 12.02 8.49
N ASN A 83 1.10 11.74 7.46
CA ASN A 83 1.10 12.46 6.18
C ASN A 83 2.45 12.36 5.41
N LYS A 84 3.32 11.41 5.74
CA LYS A 84 4.56 11.16 5.00
C LYS A 84 4.44 9.92 4.15
N THR A 85 4.99 10.00 2.95
CA THR A 85 5.14 8.88 2.02
C THR A 85 6.62 8.50 1.97
N ILE A 86 6.88 7.21 2.21
CA ILE A 86 8.25 6.71 2.32
C ILE A 86 8.44 5.54 1.37
N MET A 87 9.60 5.44 0.76
CA MET A 87 10.00 4.31 -0.05
C MET A 87 11.33 3.78 0.42
N PHE A 88 11.51 2.47 0.30
CA PHE A 88 12.74 1.79 0.65
C PHE A 88 13.42 1.20 -0.59
N THR A 89 14.75 1.38 -0.71
CA THR A 89 15.57 0.74 -1.73
C THR A 89 16.81 0.10 -1.09
N GLY A 90 17.19 -1.08 -1.56
CA GLY A 90 18.24 -1.87 -0.90
C GLY A 90 17.73 -2.67 0.30
N GLY A 91 18.59 -3.52 0.87
CA GLY A 91 18.32 -4.28 2.10
C GLY A 91 18.84 -3.53 3.32
N PHE A 92 18.20 -3.78 4.46
CA PHE A 92 18.57 -3.20 5.76
C PHE A 92 19.36 -4.23 6.58
N SER A 93 20.27 -3.75 7.43
CA SER A 93 21.12 -4.59 8.27
C SER A 93 20.42 -5.07 9.55
N LYS A 94 19.55 -4.25 10.14
CA LYS A 94 18.92 -4.50 11.45
C LYS A 94 17.43 -4.84 11.39
N MET A 95 16.80 -4.78 10.23
CA MET A 95 15.39 -5.12 10.06
C MET A 95 15.08 -5.56 8.63
N SER A 96 13.99 -6.28 8.44
CA SER A 96 13.45 -6.60 7.12
C SER A 96 12.70 -5.39 6.53
N ARG A 97 12.49 -5.41 5.20
CA ARG A 97 11.64 -4.39 4.55
C ARG A 97 10.19 -4.42 5.03
N SER A 98 9.67 -5.59 5.37
CA SER A 98 8.32 -5.75 5.91
C SER A 98 8.20 -5.12 7.30
N GLU A 99 9.21 -5.25 8.15
CA GLU A 99 9.27 -4.57 9.44
C GLU A 99 9.35 -3.06 9.27
N ALA A 100 10.25 -2.56 8.40
CA ALA A 100 10.36 -1.14 8.10
C ALA A 100 9.03 -0.55 7.59
N LYS A 101 8.33 -1.26 6.68
CA LYS A 101 7.00 -0.89 6.19
C LYS A 101 5.99 -0.82 7.32
N SER A 102 5.92 -1.85 8.16
CA SER A 102 5.01 -1.91 9.31
C SER A 102 5.26 -0.77 10.31
N LEU A 103 6.52 -0.40 10.54
CA LEU A 103 6.89 0.73 11.40
C LEU A 103 6.37 2.06 10.84
N VAL A 104 6.52 2.30 9.53
CA VAL A 104 5.98 3.51 8.89
C VAL A 104 4.46 3.56 9.02
N GLU A 105 3.77 2.48 8.65
CA GLU A 105 2.30 2.39 8.67
C GLU A 105 1.74 2.50 10.10
N ASN A 106 2.41 1.88 11.07
CA ASN A 106 2.05 1.98 12.48
C ASN A 106 2.25 3.38 13.06
N ASN A 107 3.09 4.19 12.44
CA ASN A 107 3.33 5.58 12.80
C ASN A 107 2.64 6.59 11.86
N GLY A 108 1.60 6.16 11.15
CA GLY A 108 0.72 7.04 10.36
C GLY A 108 1.25 7.42 8.99
N GLY A 109 2.38 6.86 8.55
CA GLY A 109 2.93 7.07 7.22
C GLY A 109 2.39 6.06 6.19
N LYS A 110 2.72 6.29 4.94
CA LYS A 110 2.41 5.41 3.81
C LYS A 110 3.68 4.97 3.11
N VAL A 111 3.79 3.69 2.77
CA VAL A 111 4.92 3.18 1.99
C VAL A 111 4.51 3.05 0.52
N LEU A 112 5.35 3.60 -0.37
CA LEU A 112 5.17 3.52 -1.82
C LEU A 112 6.16 2.51 -2.42
N GLY A 113 5.77 1.85 -3.50
CA GLY A 113 6.62 0.91 -4.26
C GLY A 113 7.37 1.57 -5.42
N THR A 114 6.87 2.73 -5.88
CA THR A 114 7.40 3.47 -7.02
C THR A 114 7.83 4.89 -6.65
N ILE A 115 8.78 5.44 -7.42
CA ILE A 115 9.21 6.83 -7.26
C ILE A 115 8.30 7.74 -8.08
N SER A 116 7.72 8.74 -7.42
CA SER A 116 6.88 9.75 -8.04
C SER A 116 6.97 11.06 -7.24
N LYS A 117 6.43 12.14 -7.77
CA LYS A 117 6.35 13.45 -7.07
C LYS A 117 5.57 13.38 -5.73
N LYS A 118 4.85 12.29 -5.48
CA LYS A 118 4.13 12.06 -4.21
C LYS A 118 5.01 11.44 -3.12
N LEU A 119 6.27 11.10 -3.42
CA LEU A 119 7.19 10.49 -2.48
C LEU A 119 7.93 11.58 -1.70
N ASP A 120 7.83 11.55 -0.37
CA ASP A 120 8.53 12.50 0.50
C ASP A 120 9.97 12.06 0.79
N ILE A 121 10.17 10.77 1.07
CA ILE A 121 11.46 10.27 1.54
C ILE A 121 11.80 8.93 0.87
N LEU A 122 13.00 8.86 0.27
CA LEU A 122 13.61 7.59 -0.15
C LEU A 122 14.67 7.18 0.88
N VAL A 123 14.45 6.04 1.53
CA VAL A 123 15.41 5.43 2.46
C VAL A 123 16.29 4.45 1.69
N ILE A 124 17.60 4.64 1.80
CA ILE A 124 18.60 3.84 1.09
C ILE A 124 19.25 2.88 2.10
N GLY A 125 18.95 1.59 1.96
CA GLY A 125 19.57 0.52 2.73
C GLY A 125 20.98 0.22 2.24
N ASN A 126 21.80 -0.39 3.11
CA ASN A 126 23.23 -0.65 2.85
C ASN A 126 23.46 -1.78 1.84
N SER A 127 22.52 -2.70 1.67
CA SER A 127 22.69 -3.86 0.78
C SER A 127 22.00 -3.65 -0.55
N LYS A 128 22.77 -3.60 -1.64
CA LYS A 128 22.33 -3.59 -3.05
C LYS A 128 21.21 -2.58 -3.37
N PRO A 129 21.35 -1.29 -3.04
CA PRO A 129 20.34 -0.29 -3.42
C PRO A 129 20.31 -0.11 -4.94
N THR A 130 19.14 0.12 -5.49
CA THR A 130 18.94 0.30 -6.94
C THR A 130 19.39 1.69 -7.36
N LYS A 131 20.51 1.80 -8.09
CA LYS A 131 21.07 3.09 -8.56
C LYS A 131 20.05 3.94 -9.34
N LYS A 132 19.33 3.33 -10.30
CA LYS A 132 18.28 4.02 -11.07
C LYS A 132 17.21 4.67 -10.19
N LYS A 133 16.84 4.04 -9.08
CA LYS A 133 15.86 4.61 -8.13
C LYS A 133 16.44 5.83 -7.40
N ILE A 134 17.71 5.77 -7.00
CA ILE A 134 18.38 6.88 -6.32
C ILE A 134 18.51 8.08 -7.27
N GLU A 135 18.91 7.85 -8.51
CA GLU A 135 19.02 8.89 -9.55
C GLU A 135 17.66 9.54 -9.84
N HIS A 136 16.63 8.73 -10.03
CA HIS A 136 15.27 9.24 -10.27
C HIS A 136 14.74 10.06 -9.09
N ALA A 137 15.00 9.63 -7.86
CA ALA A 137 14.62 10.41 -6.67
C ALA A 137 15.35 11.76 -6.62
N LYS A 138 16.65 11.80 -6.98
CA LYS A 138 17.41 13.05 -7.08
C LYS A 138 16.85 13.99 -8.16
N GLN A 139 16.50 13.46 -9.34
CA GLN A 139 15.89 14.25 -10.43
C GLN A 139 14.56 14.90 -10.01
N LEU A 140 13.81 14.23 -9.14
CA LEU A 140 12.54 14.74 -8.61
C LEU A 140 12.71 15.55 -7.32
N ASN A 141 13.96 15.85 -6.89
CA ASN A 141 14.26 16.55 -5.63
C ASN A 141 13.66 15.88 -4.39
N ILE A 142 13.51 14.54 -4.42
CA ILE A 142 12.99 13.78 -3.29
C ILE A 142 14.08 13.64 -2.23
N LYS A 143 13.71 13.86 -0.96
CA LYS A 143 14.64 13.70 0.16
C LYS A 143 15.15 12.27 0.24
N THR A 144 16.46 12.07 0.15
CA THR A 144 17.10 10.77 0.33
C THR A 144 17.79 10.71 1.69
N ILE A 145 17.62 9.60 2.42
CA ILE A 145 18.32 9.35 3.68
C ILE A 145 18.97 7.97 3.66
N LYS A 146 20.10 7.83 4.36
CA LYS A 146 20.79 6.55 4.53
C LYS A 146 20.11 5.71 5.63
N GLU A 147 20.42 4.42 5.64
CA GLU A 147 19.93 3.49 6.66
C GLU A 147 20.28 3.95 8.09
N SER A 148 21.46 4.50 8.31
CA SER A 148 21.88 5.03 9.62
C SER A 148 20.97 6.16 10.11
N ASP A 149 20.58 7.05 9.22
CA ASP A 149 19.72 8.17 9.56
C ASP A 149 18.26 7.73 9.72
N TRP A 150 17.84 6.67 9.00
CA TRP A 150 16.57 6.01 9.22
C TRP A 150 16.46 5.47 10.65
N TYR A 151 17.49 4.76 11.15
CA TYR A 151 17.49 4.27 12.53
C TYR A 151 17.47 5.42 13.55
N LYS A 152 18.26 6.47 13.35
CA LYS A 152 18.17 7.67 14.21
C LYS A 152 16.78 8.28 14.24
N LEU A 153 16.09 8.30 13.08
CA LEU A 153 14.70 8.75 13.02
C LEU A 153 13.77 7.85 13.86
N LEU A 154 14.02 6.55 13.96
CA LEU A 154 13.23 5.63 14.79
C LEU A 154 13.56 5.81 16.28
N ASP A 155 14.82 5.95 16.65
CA ASP A 155 15.31 5.99 18.04
C ASP A 155 15.01 7.30 18.78
N LEU A 156 14.78 8.42 18.07
CA LEU A 156 14.46 9.72 18.70
C LEU A 156 13.15 9.73 19.54
N ARG A 157 12.45 8.61 19.65
CA ARG A 157 11.31 8.45 20.55
C ARG A 157 11.63 7.81 21.90
N THR A 158 12.80 7.21 22.08
CA THR A 158 13.20 6.53 23.32
C THR A 158 13.85 7.45 24.36
N SER A 159 14.10 8.71 24.01
CA SER A 159 14.77 9.66 24.90
C SER A 159 13.85 10.74 25.52
N LEU A 160 12.53 10.54 25.49
CA LEU A 160 11.56 11.47 26.07
C LEU A 160 10.57 10.80 27.06
N PHE A 161 11.01 9.69 27.68
CA PHE A 161 10.34 9.12 28.86
C PHE A 161 11.37 8.76 29.91
#